data_26a4a215c82887b5edc0475e7b0b065b
#
_entry.id   26a4a215c82887b5edc0475e7b0b065b
#
_cell.length_a   1.000
_cell.length_b   1.000
_cell.length_c   1.000
_cell.angle_alpha   90.00
_cell.angle_beta   90.00
_cell.angle_gamma   90.00
#
_symmetry.space_group_name_H-M   'P 1'
#
loop_
_entity.id
_entity.type
_entity.pdbx_description
1 polymer ?
#
loop_
_entity_poly.entity_id
_entity_poly.type
_entity_poly.pdbx_seq_one_letter_code
_entity_poly.pdbx_strand_id
1 'polypeptide(L)'
;FTDWRKFPDGLRFGYTLAERAPHLFGGFAEYMYLPWNSVLHKVPDGLSPELAGVVTPMANGIQWALFDCEVGYDSRVLIQGPGQQGLSQVVACKQAGASLIVITGTNKDVKRLEVARKLGADHTINVEKGDPLEQINEITSGEGMDVSLDCTAGAGTIPVLLGIEALKRK
;
A
#
# COMPACT_ATOMS: atom_id res chain seq x y z
N PHE A 1 -15.51 10.52 -0.74
CA PHE A 1 -15.73 9.34 0.12
C PHE A 1 -16.78 9.67 1.14
N THR A 2 -17.97 9.07 1.05
CA THR A 2 -19.02 9.23 2.05
C THR A 2 -18.57 8.53 3.33
N ASP A 3 -18.51 9.27 4.43
CA ASP A 3 -18.18 8.68 5.74
C ASP A 3 -19.19 7.56 6.07
N TRP A 4 -18.73 6.31 5.97
CA TRP A 4 -19.57 5.13 6.18
C TRP A 4 -20.21 5.08 7.58
N ARG A 5 -19.61 5.78 8.56
CA ARG A 5 -20.14 5.89 9.92
C ARG A 5 -21.40 6.73 9.97
N LYS A 6 -21.53 7.70 9.05
CA LYS A 6 -22.74 8.54 8.90
C LYS A 6 -23.83 7.85 8.09
N PHE A 7 -23.46 6.84 7.28
CA PHE A 7 -24.38 6.11 6.42
C PHE A 7 -24.17 4.60 6.57
N PRO A 8 -24.49 4.02 7.74
CA PRO A 8 -24.25 2.59 8.00
C PRO A 8 -25.00 1.68 7.00
N ASP A 9 -26.14 2.15 6.48
CA ASP A 9 -26.92 1.47 5.43
C ASP A 9 -26.50 1.85 4.00
N GLY A 10 -25.45 2.63 3.84
CA GLY A 10 -24.94 3.05 2.55
C GLY A 10 -24.51 1.87 1.67
N LEU A 11 -24.89 1.91 0.41
CA LEU A 11 -24.48 0.92 -0.58
C LEU A 11 -23.00 1.11 -0.93
N ARG A 12 -22.25 0.00 -1.00
CA ARG A 12 -20.82 0.00 -1.37
C ARG A 12 -20.55 -1.09 -2.37
N PHE A 13 -19.96 -0.72 -3.49
CA PHE A 13 -19.52 -1.72 -4.48
C PHE A 13 -18.48 -2.65 -3.87
N GLY A 14 -18.66 -3.95 -4.07
CA GLY A 14 -17.79 -5.01 -3.57
C GLY A 14 -17.94 -5.36 -2.07
N TYR A 15 -18.74 -4.61 -1.29
CA TYR A 15 -18.93 -4.85 0.15
C TYR A 15 -20.40 -5.06 0.55
N THR A 16 -21.35 -4.59 -0.25
CA THR A 16 -22.77 -4.81 0.03
C THR A 16 -23.12 -6.28 -0.23
N LEU A 17 -23.83 -6.90 0.74
CA LEU A 17 -24.24 -8.30 0.65
C LEU A 17 -25.07 -8.54 -0.62
N ALA A 18 -24.85 -9.68 -1.27
CA ALA A 18 -25.52 -10.03 -2.51
C ALA A 18 -27.02 -10.25 -2.35
N GLU A 19 -27.49 -10.58 -1.12
CA GLU A 19 -28.91 -10.73 -0.80
C GLU A 19 -29.68 -9.40 -0.79
N ARG A 20 -29.00 -8.26 -0.69
CA ARG A 20 -29.66 -6.95 -0.67
C ARG A 20 -30.05 -6.57 -2.10
N ALA A 21 -31.35 -6.27 -2.32
CA ALA A 21 -31.85 -5.79 -3.60
C ALA A 21 -31.21 -4.43 -3.99
N PRO A 22 -30.92 -4.21 -5.27
CA PRO A 22 -31.15 -5.02 -6.47
C PRO A 22 -30.07 -6.09 -6.77
N HIS A 23 -29.24 -6.49 -5.81
CA HIS A 23 -28.32 -7.62 -5.86
C HIS A 23 -27.02 -7.45 -6.67
N LEU A 24 -26.85 -6.43 -7.48
CA LEU A 24 -25.75 -6.27 -8.45
C LEU A 24 -24.70 -5.25 -7.97
N PHE A 25 -24.12 -5.44 -6.76
CA PHE A 25 -23.18 -4.48 -6.16
C PHE A 25 -21.71 -4.83 -6.33
N GLY A 26 -21.35 -5.75 -7.22
CA GLY A 26 -19.98 -6.19 -7.46
C GLY A 26 -19.61 -6.21 -8.93
N GLY A 27 -18.30 -6.15 -9.21
CA GLY A 27 -17.75 -6.18 -10.57
C GLY A 27 -17.53 -7.58 -11.14
N PHE A 28 -17.73 -8.66 -10.36
CA PHE A 28 -17.64 -10.04 -10.85
C PHE A 28 -19.01 -10.50 -11.40
N ALA A 29 -19.57 -9.73 -12.34
CA ALA A 29 -20.84 -9.96 -12.98
C ALA A 29 -20.88 -9.29 -14.36
N GLU A 30 -21.74 -9.78 -15.25
CA GLU A 30 -21.97 -9.17 -16.57
C GLU A 30 -22.67 -7.80 -16.46
N TYR A 31 -23.39 -7.57 -15.38
CA TYR A 31 -24.09 -6.32 -15.09
C TYR A 31 -23.79 -5.85 -13.68
N MET A 32 -23.70 -4.54 -13.49
CA MET A 32 -23.53 -3.90 -12.19
C MET A 32 -24.57 -2.80 -12.01
N TYR A 33 -25.20 -2.75 -10.85
CA TYR A 33 -26.15 -1.69 -10.53
C TYR A 33 -25.40 -0.41 -10.15
N LEU A 34 -25.67 0.66 -10.85
CA LEU A 34 -25.14 1.99 -10.59
C LEU A 34 -26.27 2.89 -10.08
N PRO A 35 -26.36 3.18 -8.78
CA PRO A 35 -27.30 4.17 -8.24
C PRO A 35 -27.08 5.53 -8.91
N TRP A 36 -28.15 6.34 -8.96
CA TRP A 36 -28.11 7.66 -9.60
C TRP A 36 -27.06 8.63 -9.05
N ASN A 37 -26.64 8.42 -7.79
CA ASN A 37 -25.63 9.22 -7.09
C ASN A 37 -24.23 8.56 -7.09
N SER A 38 -24.00 7.56 -7.94
CA SER A 38 -22.68 6.95 -8.09
C SER A 38 -21.67 7.96 -8.63
N VAL A 39 -20.50 8.02 -7.99
CA VAL A 39 -19.37 8.78 -8.52
C VAL A 39 -18.65 7.93 -9.54
N LEU A 40 -18.68 8.35 -10.79
CA LEU A 40 -18.09 7.64 -11.92
C LEU A 40 -17.00 8.50 -12.55
N HIS A 41 -15.88 7.88 -12.88
CA HIS A 41 -14.80 8.48 -13.63
C HIS A 41 -14.53 7.69 -14.89
N LYS A 42 -14.47 8.38 -16.03
CA LYS A 42 -14.05 7.75 -17.29
C LYS A 42 -12.55 7.38 -17.16
N VAL A 43 -12.22 6.15 -17.51
CA VAL A 43 -10.81 5.75 -17.64
C VAL A 43 -10.22 6.52 -18.81
N PRO A 44 -9.03 7.16 -18.66
CA PRO A 44 -8.37 7.85 -19.75
C PRO A 44 -8.13 6.97 -20.96
N ASP A 45 -8.28 7.55 -22.16
CA ASP A 45 -7.99 6.84 -23.39
C ASP A 45 -6.51 6.40 -23.43
N GLY A 46 -6.25 5.14 -23.79
CA GLY A 46 -4.91 4.56 -23.81
C GLY A 46 -4.47 3.89 -22.50
N LEU A 47 -5.19 4.04 -21.40
CA LEU A 47 -4.94 3.27 -20.19
C LEU A 47 -5.64 1.91 -20.27
N SER A 48 -4.87 0.81 -20.13
CA SER A 48 -5.46 -0.52 -20.16
C SER A 48 -6.33 -0.80 -18.92
N PRO A 49 -7.37 -1.65 -19.04
CA PRO A 49 -8.21 -2.04 -17.91
C PRO A 49 -7.43 -2.64 -16.74
N GLU A 50 -6.36 -3.38 -17.03
CA GLU A 50 -5.49 -3.99 -16.02
C GLU A 50 -4.77 -2.92 -15.20
N LEU A 51 -4.27 -1.86 -15.85
CA LEU A 51 -3.66 -0.73 -15.15
C LEU A 51 -4.71 0.11 -14.42
N ALA A 52 -5.88 0.31 -15.00
CA ALA A 52 -6.98 0.99 -14.32
C ALA A 52 -7.42 0.24 -13.05
N GLY A 53 -7.31 -1.10 -13.04
CA GLY A 53 -7.63 -1.93 -11.87
C GLY A 53 -6.77 -1.66 -10.63
N VAL A 54 -5.57 -1.06 -10.78
CA VAL A 54 -4.71 -0.72 -9.64
C VAL A 54 -4.93 0.69 -9.07
N VAL A 55 -5.96 1.42 -9.54
CA VAL A 55 -6.24 2.80 -9.09
C VAL A 55 -6.42 2.91 -7.58
N THR A 56 -7.14 1.98 -6.96
CA THR A 56 -7.39 2.00 -5.51
C THR A 56 -6.10 1.82 -4.69
N PRO A 57 -5.28 0.77 -4.90
CA PRO A 57 -4.01 0.65 -4.20
C PRO A 57 -3.07 1.84 -4.48
N MET A 58 -3.06 2.40 -5.69
CA MET A 58 -2.27 3.59 -5.99
C MET A 58 -2.75 4.82 -5.21
N ALA A 59 -4.06 5.05 -5.15
CA ALA A 59 -4.65 6.13 -4.35
C ALA A 59 -4.33 5.97 -2.86
N ASN A 60 -4.41 4.73 -2.32
CA ASN A 60 -4.01 4.45 -0.94
C ASN A 60 -2.52 4.69 -0.72
N GLY A 61 -1.67 4.27 -1.66
CA GLY A 61 -0.22 4.51 -1.58
C GLY A 61 0.10 6.00 -1.46
N ILE A 62 -0.53 6.83 -2.28
CA ILE A 62 -0.39 8.29 -2.24
C ILE A 62 -0.92 8.83 -0.92
N GLN A 63 -2.15 8.45 -0.51
CA GLN A 63 -2.77 8.94 0.70
C GLN A 63 -1.92 8.64 1.94
N TRP A 64 -1.54 7.38 2.12
CA TRP A 64 -0.84 6.94 3.33
C TRP A 64 0.61 7.42 3.39
N ALA A 65 1.32 7.36 2.28
CA ALA A 65 2.71 7.79 2.26
C ALA A 65 2.85 9.32 2.28
N LEU A 66 2.15 10.03 1.40
CA LEU A 66 2.39 11.45 1.20
C LEU A 66 1.55 12.34 2.13
N PHE A 67 0.28 12.00 2.35
CA PHE A 67 -0.62 12.85 3.12
C PHE A 67 -0.70 12.48 4.61
N ASP A 68 -0.72 11.19 4.93
CA ASP A 68 -0.85 10.74 6.31
C ASP A 68 0.50 10.68 7.03
N CYS A 69 1.57 10.28 6.33
CA CYS A 69 2.93 10.14 6.87
C CYS A 69 3.91 11.22 6.38
N GLU A 70 3.46 12.15 5.56
CA GLU A 70 4.24 13.30 5.08
C GLU A 70 5.58 12.91 4.41
N VAL A 71 5.63 11.76 3.75
CA VAL A 71 6.82 11.35 3.00
C VAL A 71 7.10 12.36 1.90
N GLY A 72 8.31 12.86 1.87
CA GLY A 72 8.75 13.86 0.89
C GLY A 72 10.22 13.71 0.53
N TYR A 73 10.78 14.82 0.06
CA TYR A 73 12.20 14.87 -0.29
C TYR A 73 13.09 14.48 0.88
N ASP A 74 14.09 13.62 0.60
CA ASP A 74 15.08 13.11 1.54
C ASP A 74 14.53 12.19 2.66
N SER A 75 13.26 11.79 2.63
CA SER A 75 12.70 10.85 3.60
C SER A 75 13.29 9.44 3.42
N ARG A 76 13.57 8.77 4.54
CA ARG A 76 13.95 7.34 4.60
C ARG A 76 12.73 6.53 5.02
N VAL A 77 12.27 5.63 4.17
CA VAL A 77 10.99 4.94 4.33
C VAL A 77 11.17 3.43 4.41
N LEU A 78 10.67 2.83 5.49
CA LEU A 78 10.49 1.39 5.62
C LEU A 78 9.07 1.01 5.20
N ILE A 79 8.94 0.12 4.22
CA ILE A 79 7.65 -0.43 3.78
C ILE A 79 7.64 -1.92 4.12
N GLN A 80 6.64 -2.38 4.85
CA GLN A 80 6.53 -3.76 5.27
C GLN A 80 5.42 -4.48 4.52
N GLY A 81 5.76 -5.52 3.77
CA GLY A 81 4.86 -6.30 2.94
C GLY A 81 4.76 -5.82 1.49
N PRO A 82 5.24 -6.64 0.51
CA PRO A 82 5.31 -6.27 -0.91
C PRO A 82 4.05 -6.67 -1.66
N GLY A 83 2.88 -6.52 -1.01
CA GLY A 83 1.58 -6.65 -1.66
C GLY A 83 1.27 -5.45 -2.56
N GLN A 84 0.06 -5.42 -3.15
CA GLN A 84 -0.39 -4.32 -4.00
C GLN A 84 -0.28 -2.95 -3.29
N GLN A 85 -0.56 -2.90 -1.99
CA GLN A 85 -0.46 -1.66 -1.20
C GLN A 85 1.01 -1.24 -1.02
N GLY A 86 1.88 -2.17 -0.60
CA GLY A 86 3.30 -1.86 -0.40
C GLY A 86 4.00 -1.46 -1.70
N LEU A 87 3.72 -2.15 -2.81
CA LEU A 87 4.27 -1.80 -4.13
C LEU A 87 3.81 -0.41 -4.59
N SER A 88 2.55 -0.06 -4.33
CA SER A 88 2.02 1.28 -4.62
C SER A 88 2.69 2.37 -3.78
N GLN A 89 3.00 2.06 -2.52
CA GLN A 89 3.76 2.98 -1.66
C GLN A 89 5.21 3.16 -2.14
N VAL A 90 5.86 2.11 -2.65
CA VAL A 90 7.19 2.26 -3.27
C VAL A 90 7.14 3.30 -4.39
N VAL A 91 6.15 3.19 -5.30
CA VAL A 91 5.97 4.16 -6.39
C VAL A 91 5.71 5.56 -5.84
N ALA A 92 4.81 5.71 -4.88
CA ALA A 92 4.47 7.01 -4.28
C ALA A 92 5.68 7.66 -3.60
N CYS A 93 6.41 6.92 -2.75
CA CYS A 93 7.61 7.40 -2.06
C CYS A 93 8.73 7.79 -3.06
N LYS A 94 8.92 7.01 -4.11
CA LYS A 94 9.92 7.32 -5.15
C LYS A 94 9.60 8.62 -5.89
N GLN A 95 8.34 8.83 -6.24
CA GLN A 95 7.87 10.06 -6.90
C GLN A 95 7.93 11.27 -5.96
N ALA A 96 7.79 11.08 -4.66
CA ALA A 96 7.91 12.13 -3.66
C ALA A 96 9.37 12.54 -3.37
N GLY A 97 10.36 11.81 -3.88
CA GLY A 97 11.78 12.13 -3.69
C GLY A 97 12.38 11.55 -2.40
N ALA A 98 11.80 10.46 -1.86
CA ALA A 98 12.42 9.73 -0.76
C ALA A 98 13.87 9.31 -1.13
N SER A 99 14.81 9.53 -0.21
CA SER A 99 16.23 9.24 -0.41
C SER A 99 16.58 7.77 -0.19
N LEU A 100 15.77 7.06 0.60
CA LEU A 100 15.95 5.64 0.88
C LEU A 100 14.59 4.96 1.01
N ILE A 101 14.37 3.91 0.23
CA ILE A 101 13.18 3.08 0.29
C ILE A 101 13.60 1.62 0.53
N VAL A 102 13.31 1.13 1.73
CA VAL A 102 13.51 -0.26 2.13
C VAL A 102 12.17 -0.98 2.17
N ILE A 103 12.04 -2.13 1.50
CA ILE A 103 10.82 -2.93 1.57
C ILE A 103 11.11 -4.34 2.09
N THR A 104 10.27 -4.82 3.01
CA THR A 104 10.40 -6.17 3.58
C THR A 104 9.38 -7.13 3.00
N GLY A 105 9.70 -8.42 2.99
CA GLY A 105 8.82 -9.51 2.60
C GLY A 105 9.35 -10.85 3.12
N THR A 106 8.67 -11.92 2.78
CA THR A 106 8.97 -13.30 3.18
C THR A 106 9.54 -14.13 2.03
N ASN A 107 9.87 -15.39 2.28
CA ASN A 107 10.30 -16.35 1.24
C ASN A 107 9.25 -16.51 0.11
N LYS A 108 7.97 -16.27 0.39
CA LYS A 108 6.89 -16.33 -0.60
C LYS A 108 6.86 -15.11 -1.54
N ASP A 109 7.56 -14.04 -1.16
CA ASP A 109 7.45 -12.74 -1.83
C ASP A 109 8.62 -12.43 -2.77
N VAL A 110 9.49 -13.38 -3.08
CA VAL A 110 10.71 -13.18 -3.89
C VAL A 110 10.42 -12.40 -5.17
N LYS A 111 9.41 -12.83 -5.95
CA LYS A 111 9.03 -12.15 -7.19
C LYS A 111 8.49 -10.74 -6.95
N ARG A 112 7.76 -10.52 -5.86
CA ARG A 112 7.22 -9.20 -5.49
C ARG A 112 8.33 -8.25 -5.05
N LEU A 113 9.34 -8.74 -4.33
CA LEU A 113 10.52 -7.97 -3.96
C LEU A 113 11.36 -7.58 -5.19
N GLU A 114 11.46 -8.45 -6.21
CA GLU A 114 12.06 -8.09 -7.49
C GLU A 114 11.29 -6.97 -8.21
N VAL A 115 9.95 -7.05 -8.19
CA VAL A 115 9.09 -5.98 -8.73
C VAL A 115 9.29 -4.68 -7.95
N ALA A 116 9.37 -4.73 -6.61
CA ALA A 116 9.61 -3.57 -5.77
C ALA A 116 10.90 -2.83 -6.17
N ARG A 117 11.99 -3.56 -6.43
CA ARG A 117 13.24 -2.96 -6.94
C ARG A 117 13.04 -2.26 -8.29
N LYS A 118 12.31 -2.87 -9.21
CA LYS A 118 12.00 -2.27 -10.51
C LYS A 118 11.16 -1.01 -10.40
N LEU A 119 10.32 -0.92 -9.37
CA LEU A 119 9.47 0.24 -9.07
C LEU A 119 10.20 1.34 -8.30
N GLY A 120 11.41 1.09 -7.81
CA GLY A 120 12.24 2.11 -7.18
C GLY A 120 12.59 1.88 -5.71
N ALA A 121 12.34 0.69 -5.15
CA ALA A 121 12.89 0.33 -3.85
C ALA A 121 14.42 0.16 -3.93
N ASP A 122 15.14 0.84 -3.05
CA ASP A 122 16.61 0.81 -3.02
C ASP A 122 17.10 -0.51 -2.38
N HIS A 123 16.42 -0.98 -1.34
CA HIS A 123 16.73 -2.25 -0.68
C HIS A 123 15.49 -3.12 -0.45
N THR A 124 15.70 -4.43 -0.51
CA THR A 124 14.68 -5.43 -0.19
C THR A 124 15.22 -6.38 0.86
N ILE A 125 14.46 -6.60 1.93
CA ILE A 125 14.81 -7.48 3.04
C ILE A 125 13.83 -8.65 3.07
N ASN A 126 14.38 -9.86 3.13
CA ASN A 126 13.59 -11.05 3.43
C ASN A 126 13.68 -11.31 4.94
N VAL A 127 12.59 -11.06 5.67
CA VAL A 127 12.54 -11.16 7.14
C VAL A 127 12.75 -12.58 7.67
N GLU A 128 12.72 -13.60 6.82
CA GLU A 128 13.01 -14.99 7.19
C GLU A 128 14.49 -15.35 6.97
N LYS A 129 15.33 -14.38 6.54
CA LYS A 129 16.78 -14.56 6.28
C LYS A 129 17.61 -13.62 7.11
N GLY A 130 17.63 -13.84 8.43
CA GLY A 130 18.36 -13.02 9.38
C GLY A 130 17.49 -11.99 10.09
N ASP A 131 18.09 -11.20 10.96
CA ASP A 131 17.39 -10.15 11.71
C ASP A 131 17.11 -8.95 10.79
N PRO A 132 15.85 -8.58 10.55
CA PRO A 132 15.53 -7.45 9.71
C PRO A 132 15.96 -6.11 10.33
N LEU A 133 15.97 -5.98 11.66
CA LEU A 133 16.40 -4.75 12.32
C LEU A 133 17.90 -4.53 12.17
N GLU A 134 18.72 -5.58 12.30
CA GLU A 134 20.17 -5.50 12.05
C GLU A 134 20.44 -5.06 10.61
N GLN A 135 19.74 -5.66 9.62
CA GLN A 135 19.90 -5.27 8.21
C GLN A 135 19.48 -3.80 7.96
N ILE A 136 18.41 -3.32 8.60
CA ILE A 136 18.00 -1.91 8.49
C ILE A 136 19.06 -0.99 9.11
N ASN A 137 19.62 -1.37 10.27
CA ASN A 137 20.68 -0.61 10.92
C ASN A 137 21.95 -0.54 10.06
N GLU A 138 22.34 -1.63 9.41
CA GLU A 138 23.45 -1.63 8.46
C GLU A 138 23.20 -0.70 7.26
N ILE A 139 22.01 -0.80 6.64
CA ILE A 139 21.62 0.05 5.50
C ILE A 139 21.62 1.54 5.87
N THR A 140 21.17 1.87 7.08
CA THR A 140 21.05 3.26 7.54
C THR A 140 22.27 3.76 8.32
N SER A 141 23.31 2.93 8.50
CA SER A 141 24.47 3.21 9.35
C SER A 141 24.07 3.59 10.78
N GLY A 142 23.01 2.97 11.29
CA GLY A 142 22.47 3.18 12.63
C GLY A 142 21.59 4.42 12.80
N GLU A 143 21.38 5.22 11.75
CA GLU A 143 20.55 6.42 11.85
C GLU A 143 19.03 6.12 11.88
N GLY A 144 18.61 4.97 11.38
CA GLY A 144 17.21 4.55 11.35
C GLY A 144 16.38 5.22 10.24
N MET A 145 15.09 4.93 10.25
CA MET A 145 14.11 5.35 9.25
C MET A 145 13.28 6.55 9.75
N ASP A 146 12.80 7.39 8.85
CA ASP A 146 11.89 8.49 9.20
C ASP A 146 10.45 8.02 9.36
N VAL A 147 10.05 7.09 8.49
CA VAL A 147 8.68 6.58 8.39
C VAL A 147 8.69 5.06 8.26
N SER A 148 7.73 4.40 8.90
CA SER A 148 7.43 2.98 8.71
C SER A 148 5.97 2.81 8.31
N LEU A 149 5.75 2.11 7.19
CA LEU A 149 4.45 1.84 6.59
C LEU A 149 4.17 0.33 6.63
N ASP A 150 3.18 -0.09 7.43
CA ASP A 150 2.79 -1.50 7.52
C ASP A 150 1.68 -1.82 6.51
N CYS A 151 2.03 -2.66 5.53
CA CYS A 151 1.13 -3.19 4.50
C CYS A 151 1.00 -4.71 4.58
N THR A 152 1.37 -5.31 5.71
CA THR A 152 1.30 -6.75 5.89
C THR A 152 -0.13 -7.22 6.15
N ALA A 153 -0.39 -8.50 5.90
CA ALA A 153 -1.65 -9.15 6.25
C ALA A 153 -1.35 -10.41 7.05
N GLY A 154 -1.98 -10.52 8.23
CA GLY A 154 -1.89 -11.72 9.06
C GLY A 154 -0.57 -11.91 9.83
N ALA A 155 0.31 -10.91 9.87
CA ALA A 155 1.58 -10.95 10.59
C ALA A 155 1.48 -10.52 12.07
N GLY A 156 0.29 -10.20 12.55
CA GLY A 156 0.05 -9.76 13.92
C GLY A 156 0.77 -8.45 14.24
N THR A 157 1.43 -8.38 15.41
CA THR A 157 2.11 -7.18 15.89
C THR A 157 3.58 -7.09 15.47
N ILE A 158 4.14 -8.12 14.88
CA ILE A 158 5.57 -8.19 14.53
C ILE A 158 6.01 -7.02 13.63
N PRO A 159 5.31 -6.69 12.53
CA PRO A 159 5.71 -5.56 11.68
C PRO A 159 5.62 -4.21 12.40
N VAL A 160 4.64 -4.06 13.28
CA VAL A 160 4.47 -2.81 14.06
C VAL A 160 5.66 -2.62 15.00
N LEU A 161 6.09 -3.67 15.72
CA LEU A 161 7.23 -3.62 16.61
C LEU A 161 8.53 -3.34 15.84
N LEU A 162 8.77 -4.06 14.75
CA LEU A 162 9.92 -3.80 13.88
C LEU A 162 9.91 -2.34 13.37
N GLY A 163 8.74 -1.85 12.96
CA GLY A 163 8.60 -0.47 12.50
C GLY A 163 8.98 0.54 13.58
N ILE A 164 8.53 0.35 14.82
CA ILE A 164 8.86 1.24 15.95
C ILE A 164 10.36 1.21 16.26
N GLU A 165 10.97 0.02 16.28
CA GLU A 165 12.40 -0.16 16.59
C GLU A 165 13.32 0.39 15.49
N ALA A 166 12.86 0.34 14.24
CA ALA A 166 13.60 0.84 13.08
C ALA A 166 13.57 2.38 12.92
N LEU A 167 12.65 3.07 13.60
CA LEU A 167 12.54 4.53 13.48
C LEU A 167 13.71 5.24 14.18
N LYS A 168 14.07 6.40 13.65
CA LYS A 168 15.02 7.33 14.26
C LYS A 168 14.59 7.66 15.70
N ARG A 169 15.54 7.61 16.61
CA ARG A 169 15.35 8.19 17.96
C ARG A 169 15.54 9.70 17.85
N LYS A 170 14.53 10.46 18.22
CA LYS A 170 14.61 11.91 18.34
C LYS A 170 15.35 12.30 19.61
#